data_8f8f7701d4915123b28dce7f17d1e047
#
_entry.id   8f8f7701d4915123b28dce7f17d1e047
#
_cell.length_a   1.000
_cell.length_b   1.000
_cell.length_c   1.000
_cell.angle_alpha   90.00
_cell.angle_beta   90.00
_cell.angle_gamma   90.00
#
_symmetry.space_group_name_H-M   'P 1'
#
loop_
_entity.id
_entity.type
_entity.pdbx_description
1 polymer ?
#
loop_
_entity_poly.entity_id
_entity_poly.type
_entity_poly.pdbx_seq_one_letter_code
_entity_poly.pdbx_strand_id
1 'polypeptide(L)'
;MTRWLGAIVVAVGLVAAGTPAYAQAKPDETAKPAEKPKTLWEETTLFAYIENSYVWNMAPTGRGNHNELRLYDFNGNYTFNIAELSLKKDPSERYPFGGGLVVTAGIDSQKNHALGIFRDSDDAFPFRNTEKFDLEEAYGSYAIPLGNGLTVKAGKFVTLLGYEVIESPNNLNFSRSFLFTFAIPLTHVGALASYSPLPWLSLTAGPVVGWDVAKDNNDRMSVTGQVGVSAIKDLALNLNWITGPEQSHQNTNPRTVLDLVSTYTGVKNVTLGLNFDYGWEPDEASLAAAATRRNNDAHWWGWAGYAAYDWTEKLRSALRLEYFKDVEGVRTLAVAAGTPVELYSVTATLQYKIWKGLVGRLEYRHDDANRKVFSVRAPGLVPTAETQDTLSVAFYYSFF
;
A
#
# COMPACT_ATOMS: atom_id res chain seq x y z
N MET A 1 18.63 12.78 28.27
CA MET A 1 18.24 13.07 26.87
C MET A 1 18.24 11.81 26.04
N THR A 2 17.40 10.82 26.36
CA THR A 2 17.40 9.50 25.70
C THR A 2 16.00 8.88 25.85
N ARG A 3 14.99 9.33 25.04
CA ARG A 3 13.65 8.71 25.06
C ARG A 3 12.80 8.94 23.80
N TRP A 4 13.40 9.17 22.61
CA TRP A 4 12.61 9.42 21.38
C TRP A 4 12.99 8.53 20.18
N LEU A 5 13.76 7.48 20.37
CA LEU A 5 14.23 6.60 19.27
C LEU A 5 13.44 5.29 19.10
N GLY A 6 12.38 5.09 19.87
CA GLY A 6 11.55 3.86 19.78
C GLY A 6 10.31 3.95 18.90
N ALA A 7 9.93 5.14 18.43
CA ALA A 7 8.58 5.35 17.88
C ALA A 7 8.47 5.39 16.35
N ILE A 8 9.56 5.38 15.59
CA ILE A 8 9.50 5.59 14.14
C ILE A 8 9.54 4.27 13.32
N VAL A 9 9.92 3.15 13.93
CA VAL A 9 10.04 1.86 13.22
C VAL A 9 8.74 1.03 13.26
N VAL A 10 7.71 1.46 13.99
CA VAL A 10 6.50 0.65 14.26
C VAL A 10 5.29 1.05 13.41
N ALA A 11 5.41 2.08 12.55
CA ALA A 11 4.27 2.57 11.76
C ALA A 11 4.03 1.83 10.44
N VAL A 12 4.82 0.83 10.10
CA VAL A 12 4.59 -0.01 8.92
C VAL A 12 3.93 -1.31 9.37
N GLY A 13 2.62 -1.35 9.43
CA GLY A 13 1.87 -2.60 9.60
C GLY A 13 1.23 -2.83 10.97
N LEU A 14 1.11 -1.83 11.80
CA LEU A 14 0.30 -1.92 13.00
C LEU A 14 -0.92 -1.00 12.85
N VAL A 15 -1.99 -1.53 12.27
CA VAL A 15 -3.29 -1.27 12.89
C VAL A 15 -3.14 -1.87 14.28
N ALA A 16 -2.76 -1.02 15.23
CA ALA A 16 -2.31 -1.42 16.55
C ALA A 16 -3.33 -2.35 17.19
N ALA A 17 -2.95 -3.57 17.44
CA ALA A 17 -3.48 -4.31 18.56
C ALA A 17 -3.05 -3.55 19.83
N GLY A 18 -3.84 -2.57 20.24
CA GLY A 18 -3.76 -1.98 21.56
C GLY A 18 -3.99 -3.10 22.56
N THR A 19 -2.94 -3.53 23.24
CA THR A 19 -3.03 -4.47 24.34
C THR A 19 -3.65 -3.77 25.54
N PRO A 20 -4.82 -4.17 26.04
CA PRO A 20 -5.19 -3.85 27.42
C PRO A 20 -4.40 -4.80 28.33
N ALA A 21 -3.34 -4.31 28.94
CA ALA A 21 -2.68 -5.03 30.04
C ALA A 21 -3.58 -5.01 31.26
N TYR A 22 -4.37 -6.07 31.46
CA TYR A 22 -4.87 -6.43 32.80
C TYR A 22 -3.82 -7.29 33.51
N ALA A 23 -2.86 -6.64 34.15
CA ALA A 23 -2.02 -7.28 35.14
C ALA A 23 -2.72 -7.16 36.50
N GLN A 24 -2.99 -8.30 37.15
CA GLN A 24 -3.42 -8.36 38.55
C GLN A 24 -2.40 -7.62 39.42
N ALA A 25 -2.87 -6.67 40.22
CA ALA A 25 -2.09 -5.91 41.19
C ALA A 25 -1.46 -6.81 42.22
N LYS A 26 -0.14 -6.82 42.35
CA LYS A 26 0.57 -7.13 43.59
C LYS A 26 0.59 -5.86 44.43
N PRO A 27 0.38 -5.96 45.75
CA PRO A 27 0.46 -4.80 46.64
C PRO A 27 1.90 -4.38 46.87
N ASP A 28 2.08 -3.06 46.90
CA ASP A 28 3.21 -2.31 47.44
C ASP A 28 4.48 -2.17 46.58
N GLU A 29 4.50 -1.06 45.81
CA GLU A 29 5.68 -0.24 45.69
C GLU A 29 5.25 1.16 45.16
N THR A 30 5.61 2.18 45.93
CA THR A 30 5.51 3.65 45.68
C THR A 30 4.79 4.05 44.38
N ALA A 31 3.53 4.45 44.52
CA ALA A 31 2.69 4.94 43.43
C ALA A 31 3.38 6.11 42.69
N LYS A 32 3.83 5.88 41.45
CA LYS A 32 4.05 6.99 40.52
C LYS A 32 2.77 7.82 40.49
N PRO A 33 2.88 9.18 40.48
CA PRO A 33 1.71 10.02 40.30
C PRO A 33 0.94 9.54 39.07
N ALA A 34 -0.37 9.29 39.23
CA ALA A 34 -1.23 8.88 38.14
C ALA A 34 -1.06 9.90 37.00
N GLU A 35 -0.63 9.44 35.82
CA GLU A 35 -0.55 10.28 34.64
C GLU A 35 -1.94 10.88 34.40
N LYS A 36 -2.00 12.20 34.17
CA LYS A 36 -3.26 12.85 33.85
C LYS A 36 -3.83 12.17 32.60
N PRO A 37 -5.13 11.79 32.65
CA PRO A 37 -5.75 11.15 31.51
C PRO A 37 -5.66 12.07 30.27
N LYS A 38 -5.22 11.49 29.14
CA LYS A 38 -5.07 12.21 27.88
C LYS A 38 -6.41 12.82 27.43
N THR A 39 -6.36 14.00 26.89
CA THR A 39 -7.49 14.65 26.22
C THR A 39 -7.73 14.02 24.84
N LEU A 40 -8.89 14.30 24.23
CA LEU A 40 -9.21 13.85 22.88
C LEU A 40 -8.10 14.25 21.86
N TRP A 41 -7.59 15.45 21.96
CA TRP A 41 -6.54 15.97 21.09
C TRP A 41 -5.18 15.29 21.30
N GLU A 42 -4.85 14.93 22.53
CA GLU A 42 -3.62 14.20 22.84
C GLU A 42 -3.65 12.73 22.37
N GLU A 43 -4.86 12.19 22.10
CA GLU A 43 -5.06 10.89 21.48
C GLU A 43 -5.21 10.98 19.95
N THR A 44 -5.26 12.19 19.39
CA THR A 44 -5.41 12.43 17.95
C THR A 44 -4.04 12.65 17.32
N THR A 45 -3.72 11.89 16.30
CA THR A 45 -2.51 12.05 15.51
C THR A 45 -2.77 12.96 14.32
N LEU A 46 -2.06 14.07 14.26
CA LEU A 46 -1.96 14.91 13.08
C LEU A 46 -0.63 14.60 12.39
N PHE A 47 -0.67 14.27 11.12
CA PHE A 47 0.50 14.04 10.29
C PHE A 47 0.36 14.77 8.96
N ALA A 48 1.43 15.37 8.47
CA ALA A 48 1.46 15.96 7.15
C ALA A 48 2.86 15.83 6.55
N TYR A 49 2.92 15.63 5.25
CA TYR A 49 4.19 15.68 4.51
C TYR A 49 3.99 16.20 3.09
N ILE A 50 5.10 16.62 2.50
CA ILE A 50 5.20 16.92 1.07
C ILE A 50 6.36 16.11 0.49
N GLU A 51 6.22 15.65 -0.76
CA GLU A 51 7.29 14.98 -1.50
C GLU A 51 7.47 15.57 -2.89
N ASN A 52 8.74 15.69 -3.27
CA ASN A 52 9.15 16.12 -4.61
C ASN A 52 10.24 15.18 -5.10
N SER A 53 10.28 14.94 -6.40
CA SER A 53 11.30 14.09 -7.01
C SER A 53 11.76 14.59 -8.36
N TYR A 54 12.91 14.08 -8.77
CA TYR A 54 13.39 14.09 -10.15
C TYR A 54 13.80 12.67 -10.50
N VAL A 55 13.20 12.11 -11.53
CA VAL A 55 13.49 10.77 -12.02
C VAL A 55 14.09 10.89 -13.43
N TRP A 56 15.24 10.29 -13.64
CA TRP A 56 15.89 10.18 -14.93
C TRP A 56 15.81 8.74 -15.41
N ASN A 57 15.07 8.50 -16.50
CA ASN A 57 15.07 7.23 -17.22
C ASN A 57 16.19 7.23 -18.25
N MET A 58 17.09 6.24 -18.18
CA MET A 58 18.25 6.14 -19.07
C MET A 58 17.87 5.68 -20.48
N ALA A 59 16.69 5.04 -20.64
CA ALA A 59 16.11 4.74 -21.94
C ALA A 59 15.03 5.78 -22.29
N PRO A 60 14.93 6.26 -23.54
CA PRO A 60 13.89 7.21 -23.91
C PRO A 60 12.50 6.58 -23.78
N THR A 61 11.67 7.15 -22.90
CA THR A 61 10.25 6.80 -22.76
C THR A 61 9.42 7.64 -23.71
N GLY A 62 8.31 7.12 -24.19
CA GLY A 62 7.52 7.79 -25.21
C GLY A 62 6.10 8.15 -24.82
N ARG A 63 5.58 7.72 -23.68
CA ARG A 63 4.24 8.11 -23.21
C ARG A 63 4.32 9.28 -22.26
N GLY A 64 4.59 10.47 -22.78
CA GLY A 64 4.79 11.63 -21.91
C GLY A 64 5.98 11.39 -20.98
N ASN A 65 5.91 11.89 -19.75
CA ASN A 65 6.99 11.77 -18.78
C ASN A 65 6.77 10.63 -17.76
N HIS A 66 5.87 9.68 -18.02
CA HIS A 66 5.60 8.56 -17.11
C HIS A 66 6.48 7.36 -17.48
N ASN A 67 7.12 6.74 -16.49
CA ASN A 67 7.85 5.49 -16.67
C ASN A 67 6.87 4.33 -16.85
N GLU A 68 7.20 3.41 -17.73
CA GLU A 68 6.31 2.31 -18.06
C GLU A 68 6.19 1.32 -16.88
N LEU A 69 4.98 0.79 -16.68
CA LEU A 69 4.64 -0.23 -15.69
C LEU A 69 4.92 0.17 -14.23
N ARG A 70 4.92 1.46 -13.93
CA ARG A 70 5.09 2.00 -12.58
C ARG A 70 3.94 2.93 -12.23
N LEU A 71 3.53 2.97 -10.97
CA LEU A 71 2.36 3.75 -10.57
C LEU A 71 2.66 5.25 -10.47
N TYR A 72 3.74 5.65 -9.78
CA TYR A 72 4.01 7.04 -9.40
C TYR A 72 5.19 7.69 -10.12
N ASP A 73 5.98 6.96 -10.90
CA ASP A 73 7.23 7.45 -11.45
C ASP A 73 7.04 8.32 -12.70
N PHE A 74 7.56 9.55 -12.66
CA PHE A 74 7.55 10.50 -13.77
C PHE A 74 8.97 10.86 -14.21
N ASN A 75 9.29 10.61 -15.49
CA ASN A 75 10.61 10.81 -16.04
C ASN A 75 10.86 12.24 -16.52
N GLY A 76 12.11 12.70 -16.35
CA GLY A 76 12.68 13.86 -17.04
C GLY A 76 12.21 15.23 -16.57
N ASN A 77 11.44 15.29 -15.45
CA ASN A 77 10.98 16.56 -14.89
C ASN A 77 11.09 16.56 -13.37
N TYR A 78 11.26 17.75 -12.81
CA TYR A 78 11.00 17.95 -11.39
C TYR A 78 9.51 17.84 -11.14
N THR A 79 9.14 16.91 -10.29
CA THR A 79 7.74 16.55 -10.01
C THR A 79 7.40 16.90 -8.57
N PHE A 80 6.30 17.63 -8.38
CA PHE A 80 5.62 17.71 -7.09
C PHE A 80 4.75 16.47 -6.96
N ASN A 81 5.25 15.47 -6.24
CA ASN A 81 4.61 14.17 -6.12
C ASN A 81 3.31 14.26 -5.35
N ILE A 82 3.41 14.68 -4.08
CA ILE A 82 2.26 14.66 -3.19
C ILE A 82 2.44 15.65 -2.03
N ALA A 83 1.33 16.23 -1.60
CA ALA A 83 1.13 16.79 -0.26
C ALA A 83 0.01 15.99 0.42
N GLU A 84 0.23 15.55 1.64
CA GLU A 84 -0.74 14.81 2.45
C GLU A 84 -1.01 15.54 3.76
N LEU A 85 -2.28 15.52 4.16
CA LEU A 85 -2.74 15.88 5.50
C LEU A 85 -3.57 14.72 6.06
N SER A 86 -3.14 14.17 7.17
CA SER A 86 -3.76 13.04 7.86
C SER A 86 -4.13 13.41 9.29
N LEU A 87 -5.38 13.16 9.66
CA LEU A 87 -5.91 13.30 11.01
C LEU A 87 -6.53 11.96 11.40
N LYS A 88 -5.92 11.25 12.36
CA LYS A 88 -6.38 9.91 12.78
C LYS A 88 -6.48 9.84 14.30
N LYS A 89 -7.54 9.21 14.78
CA LYS A 89 -7.74 8.85 16.18
C LYS A 89 -8.29 7.44 16.28
N ASP A 90 -7.57 6.57 16.95
CA ASP A 90 -8.06 5.24 17.27
C ASP A 90 -9.02 5.28 18.48
N PRO A 91 -10.04 4.40 18.53
CA PRO A 91 -10.85 4.22 19.71
C PRO A 91 -9.98 3.87 20.93
N SER A 92 -10.32 4.41 22.09
CA SER A 92 -9.66 4.14 23.36
C SER A 92 -10.72 3.82 24.46
N GLU A 93 -10.30 3.31 25.60
CA GLU A 93 -11.22 3.06 26.73
C GLU A 93 -11.97 4.33 27.14
N ARG A 94 -11.30 5.48 27.11
CA ARG A 94 -11.90 6.77 27.47
C ARG A 94 -12.81 7.34 26.38
N TYR A 95 -12.40 7.18 25.13
CA TYR A 95 -13.12 7.67 23.95
C TYR A 95 -13.33 6.50 22.99
N PRO A 96 -14.42 5.74 23.14
CA PRO A 96 -14.66 4.52 22.38
C PRO A 96 -14.92 4.76 20.88
N PHE A 97 -14.99 6.01 20.45
CA PHE A 97 -15.09 6.41 19.06
C PHE A 97 -13.76 6.93 18.53
N GLY A 98 -13.53 6.72 17.28
CA GLY A 98 -12.37 7.17 16.51
C GLY A 98 -12.76 7.47 15.07
N GLY A 99 -11.76 7.70 14.24
CA GLY A 99 -11.92 7.95 12.83
C GLY A 99 -10.62 8.38 12.17
N GLY A 100 -10.65 8.50 10.87
CA GLY A 100 -9.54 8.98 10.07
C GLY A 100 -10.02 9.84 8.91
N LEU A 101 -9.28 10.89 8.63
CA LEU A 101 -9.41 11.72 7.45
C LEU A 101 -8.03 11.91 6.85
N VAL A 102 -7.83 11.44 5.62
CA VAL A 102 -6.59 11.62 4.86
C VAL A 102 -6.95 12.24 3.52
N VAL A 103 -6.36 13.39 3.26
CA VAL A 103 -6.51 14.10 1.99
C VAL A 103 -5.14 14.29 1.36
N THR A 104 -5.06 14.11 0.06
CA THR A 104 -3.82 14.23 -0.70
C THR A 104 -4.00 15.13 -1.91
N ALA A 105 -2.92 15.82 -2.30
CA ALA A 105 -2.87 16.66 -3.48
C ALA A 105 -1.50 16.53 -4.16
N GLY A 106 -1.48 16.38 -5.47
CA GLY A 106 -0.26 16.20 -6.25
C GLY A 106 -0.45 15.23 -7.41
N ILE A 107 0.64 14.97 -8.12
CA ILE A 107 0.60 14.07 -9.30
C ILE A 107 0.28 12.63 -8.89
N ASP A 108 0.81 12.17 -7.75
CA ASP A 108 0.61 10.80 -7.26
C ASP A 108 -0.82 10.58 -6.78
N SER A 109 -1.48 11.60 -6.20
CA SER A 109 -2.89 11.54 -5.78
C SER A 109 -3.83 11.14 -6.91
N GLN A 110 -3.51 11.56 -8.15
CA GLN A 110 -4.25 11.19 -9.36
C GLN A 110 -4.32 9.67 -9.60
N LYS A 111 -3.36 8.91 -9.08
CA LYS A 111 -3.26 7.46 -9.25
C LYS A 111 -4.03 6.66 -8.21
N ASN A 112 -4.42 7.30 -7.10
CA ASN A 112 -5.07 6.66 -5.97
C ASN A 112 -6.60 6.70 -6.05
N HIS A 113 -7.16 7.37 -7.06
CA HIS A 113 -8.60 7.57 -7.18
C HIS A 113 -9.38 6.26 -7.24
N ALA A 114 -10.32 6.11 -6.34
CA ALA A 114 -11.35 5.08 -6.44
C ALA A 114 -12.40 5.48 -7.48
N LEU A 115 -12.90 4.49 -8.23
CA LEU A 115 -14.00 4.69 -9.18
C LEU A 115 -15.25 5.19 -8.44
N GLY A 116 -15.86 6.28 -8.93
CA GLY A 116 -17.02 6.92 -8.31
C GLY A 116 -16.68 8.05 -7.33
N ILE A 117 -15.37 8.33 -7.07
CA ILE A 117 -14.88 9.55 -6.40
C ILE A 117 -13.71 10.08 -7.22
N PHE A 118 -13.85 11.28 -7.80
CA PHE A 118 -12.86 11.94 -8.68
C PHE A 118 -12.53 11.17 -9.98
N ARG A 119 -13.17 10.02 -10.19
CA ARG A 119 -13.03 9.16 -11.37
C ARG A 119 -14.39 8.59 -11.73
N ASP A 120 -14.98 9.06 -12.84
CA ASP A 120 -16.36 8.73 -13.23
C ASP A 120 -16.47 7.64 -14.30
N SER A 121 -15.36 7.21 -14.93
CA SER A 121 -15.39 6.21 -15.98
C SER A 121 -14.61 4.94 -15.62
N ASP A 122 -15.12 3.79 -16.07
CA ASP A 122 -14.46 2.48 -16.05
C ASP A 122 -13.25 2.39 -17.01
N ASP A 123 -12.76 3.53 -17.50
CA ASP A 123 -11.56 3.55 -18.32
C ASP A 123 -10.43 2.82 -17.60
N ALA A 124 -10.03 1.70 -18.16
CA ALA A 124 -9.11 0.70 -17.62
C ALA A 124 -7.69 1.24 -17.29
N PHE A 125 -7.47 2.54 -17.46
CA PHE A 125 -6.20 3.19 -17.15
C PHE A 125 -6.40 4.32 -16.14
N PRO A 126 -5.79 4.21 -14.94
CA PRO A 126 -5.77 5.28 -13.93
C PRO A 126 -5.05 6.54 -14.43
N PHE A 127 -4.55 6.55 -15.68
CA PHE A 127 -3.72 7.61 -16.25
C PHE A 127 -4.49 8.72 -16.96
N ARG A 128 -5.80 8.61 -17.14
CA ARG A 128 -6.61 9.63 -17.82
C ARG A 128 -7.30 10.62 -16.88
N ASN A 129 -7.21 10.39 -15.58
CA ASN A 129 -7.80 11.27 -14.60
C ASN A 129 -7.02 12.59 -14.54
N THR A 130 -7.69 13.72 -14.53
CA THR A 130 -7.06 15.05 -14.50
C THR A 130 -6.98 15.64 -13.10
N GLU A 131 -7.82 15.16 -12.19
CA GLU A 131 -7.86 15.64 -10.82
C GLU A 131 -6.62 15.22 -10.05
N LYS A 132 -6.03 16.16 -9.32
CA LYS A 132 -4.79 15.96 -8.55
C LYS A 132 -5.04 16.08 -7.05
N PHE A 133 -6.25 15.80 -6.63
CA PHE A 133 -6.69 15.75 -5.25
C PHE A 133 -7.40 14.43 -5.02
N ASP A 134 -7.14 13.76 -3.88
CA ASP A 134 -7.86 12.55 -3.48
C ASP A 134 -8.30 12.63 -2.02
N LEU A 135 -9.47 12.08 -1.73
CA LEU A 135 -9.92 11.72 -0.41
C LEU A 135 -9.49 10.27 -0.16
N GLU A 136 -8.24 10.09 0.30
CA GLU A 136 -7.63 8.78 0.44
C GLU A 136 -8.31 7.95 1.51
N GLU A 137 -8.55 8.55 2.70
CA GLU A 137 -9.33 7.92 3.76
C GLU A 137 -10.37 8.88 4.34
N ALA A 138 -11.55 8.36 4.63
CA ALA A 138 -12.60 9.03 5.39
C ALA A 138 -13.46 7.96 6.08
N TYR A 139 -13.22 7.70 7.35
CA TYR A 139 -13.94 6.66 8.10
C TYR A 139 -14.20 7.06 9.55
N GLY A 140 -15.25 6.45 10.11
CA GLY A 140 -15.50 6.42 11.54
C GLY A 140 -15.20 5.05 12.11
N SER A 141 -14.82 4.97 13.39
CA SER A 141 -14.60 3.72 14.11
C SER A 141 -15.17 3.78 15.52
N TYR A 142 -15.50 2.59 16.06
CA TYR A 142 -16.04 2.45 17.41
C TYR A 142 -15.55 1.16 18.06
N ALA A 143 -15.08 1.26 19.30
CA ALA A 143 -14.71 0.11 20.11
C ALA A 143 -15.92 -0.38 20.93
N ILE A 144 -16.39 -1.58 20.62
CA ILE A 144 -17.44 -2.28 21.33
C ILE A 144 -16.77 -3.05 22.47
N PRO A 145 -17.19 -2.90 23.74
CA PRO A 145 -16.59 -3.60 24.89
C PRO A 145 -17.04 -5.07 24.93
N LEU A 146 -16.63 -5.85 23.93
CA LEU A 146 -16.91 -7.27 23.79
C LEU A 146 -15.59 -8.05 23.89
N GLY A 147 -15.45 -8.91 24.88
CA GLY A 147 -14.22 -9.66 25.13
C GLY A 147 -13.01 -8.72 25.32
N ASN A 148 -11.97 -8.87 24.49
CA ASN A 148 -10.78 -8.01 24.51
C ASN A 148 -10.96 -6.70 23.72
N GLY A 149 -12.19 -6.36 23.34
CA GLY A 149 -12.51 -5.19 22.52
C GLY A 149 -12.66 -5.53 21.03
N LEU A 150 -13.89 -5.39 20.52
CA LEU A 150 -14.20 -5.50 19.10
C LEU A 150 -14.24 -4.09 18.51
N THR A 151 -13.35 -3.78 17.56
CA THR A 151 -13.38 -2.50 16.87
C THR A 151 -14.10 -2.64 15.52
N VAL A 152 -15.07 -1.78 15.26
CA VAL A 152 -15.71 -1.65 13.95
C VAL A 152 -15.27 -0.35 13.30
N LYS A 153 -15.00 -0.39 11.99
CA LYS A 153 -14.62 0.76 11.16
C LYS A 153 -15.53 0.78 9.93
N ALA A 154 -16.04 1.95 9.53
CA ALA A 154 -16.83 2.10 8.33
C ALA A 154 -16.51 3.40 7.61
N GLY A 155 -16.42 3.37 6.28
CA GLY A 155 -16.09 4.48 5.41
C GLY A 155 -15.15 4.09 4.28
N LYS A 156 -14.35 5.05 3.78
CA LYS A 156 -13.25 4.82 2.83
C LYS A 156 -11.95 4.66 3.62
N PHE A 157 -11.18 3.62 3.31
CA PHE A 157 -9.91 3.28 4.00
C PHE A 157 -8.95 2.56 3.04
N VAL A 158 -7.65 2.63 3.36
CA VAL A 158 -6.61 1.89 2.61
C VAL A 158 -6.78 0.38 2.78
N THR A 159 -6.36 -0.37 1.77
CA THR A 159 -6.41 -1.83 1.77
C THR A 159 -5.65 -2.45 2.93
N LEU A 160 -5.99 -3.70 3.29
CA LEU A 160 -5.22 -4.53 4.22
C LEU A 160 -4.05 -5.25 3.54
N LEU A 161 -4.04 -5.28 2.19
CA LEU A 161 -3.09 -6.04 1.40
C LEU A 161 -1.82 -5.23 1.11
N GLY A 162 -0.70 -5.93 0.94
CA GLY A 162 0.59 -5.38 0.54
C GLY A 162 1.53 -5.01 1.68
N TYR A 163 2.82 -5.09 1.38
CA TYR A 163 3.91 -4.64 2.25
C TYR A 163 4.15 -3.13 2.11
N GLU A 164 4.07 -2.60 0.90
CA GLU A 164 4.20 -1.18 0.61
C GLU A 164 2.87 -0.45 0.82
N VAL A 165 2.96 0.82 1.15
CA VAL A 165 1.82 1.70 1.42
C VAL A 165 1.83 2.92 0.50
N ILE A 166 0.69 3.63 0.43
CA ILE A 166 0.55 4.85 -0.38
C ILE A 166 1.52 5.92 0.13
N GLU A 167 1.60 6.13 1.44
CA GLU A 167 2.43 7.15 2.07
C GLU A 167 3.93 6.86 1.87
N SER A 168 4.60 7.68 1.10
CA SER A 168 6.02 7.52 0.74
C SER A 168 6.96 7.45 1.95
N PRO A 169 6.82 8.26 3.01
CA PRO A 169 7.70 8.20 4.18
C PRO A 169 7.73 6.85 4.89
N ASN A 170 6.68 6.04 4.73
CA ASN A 170 6.51 4.73 5.37
C ASN A 170 7.10 3.57 4.56
N ASN A 171 7.61 3.83 3.35
CA ASN A 171 8.22 2.82 2.49
C ASN A 171 9.75 2.87 2.58
N LEU A 172 10.39 1.71 2.40
CA LEU A 172 11.86 1.58 2.38
C LEU A 172 12.48 2.18 1.11
N ASN A 173 11.76 2.12 0.00
CA ASN A 173 12.16 2.61 -1.31
C ASN A 173 11.29 3.81 -1.72
N PHE A 174 11.79 4.63 -2.66
CA PHE A 174 11.00 5.72 -3.24
C PHE A 174 9.95 5.18 -4.22
N SER A 175 10.37 4.38 -5.20
CA SER A 175 9.46 3.75 -6.16
C SER A 175 8.70 2.57 -5.53
N ARG A 176 7.49 2.29 -6.02
CA ARG A 176 6.67 1.15 -5.59
C ARG A 176 6.97 -0.09 -6.43
N SER A 177 6.75 -1.26 -5.83
CA SER A 177 6.90 -2.56 -6.48
C SER A 177 5.86 -2.78 -7.57
N PHE A 178 6.10 -3.80 -8.41
CA PHE A 178 5.09 -4.33 -9.32
C PHE A 178 3.90 -4.95 -8.57
N LEU A 179 4.15 -5.54 -7.37
CA LEU A 179 3.08 -6.07 -6.55
C LEU A 179 2.11 -4.97 -6.12
N PHE A 180 2.62 -3.87 -5.59
CA PHE A 180 1.82 -2.71 -5.21
C PHE A 180 1.04 -2.14 -6.41
N THR A 181 1.67 -2.13 -7.59
CA THR A 181 1.08 -1.53 -8.81
C THR A 181 0.00 -2.41 -9.43
N PHE A 182 0.17 -3.74 -9.43
CA PHE A 182 -0.62 -4.65 -10.25
C PHE A 182 -1.35 -5.75 -9.46
N ALA A 183 -0.82 -6.18 -8.32
CA ALA A 183 -1.31 -7.37 -7.65
C ALA A 183 -2.48 -7.10 -6.69
N ILE A 184 -2.56 -5.90 -6.10
CA ILE A 184 -3.47 -5.56 -4.99
C ILE A 184 -4.27 -4.28 -5.26
N PRO A 185 -5.43 -4.06 -4.60
CA PRO A 185 -6.12 -2.78 -4.55
C PRO A 185 -5.40 -1.78 -3.65
N LEU A 186 -5.70 -0.48 -3.80
CA LEU A 186 -5.18 0.59 -2.94
C LEU A 186 -6.15 0.95 -1.83
N THR A 187 -7.44 1.11 -2.14
CA THR A 187 -8.46 1.58 -1.20
C THR A 187 -9.77 0.82 -1.32
N HIS A 188 -10.56 0.86 -0.26
CA HIS A 188 -11.90 0.30 -0.21
C HIS A 188 -12.89 1.26 0.43
N VAL A 189 -14.15 1.14 0.05
CA VAL A 189 -15.29 1.68 0.78
C VAL A 189 -16.08 0.51 1.38
N GLY A 190 -16.37 0.55 2.69
CA GLY A 190 -17.04 -0.56 3.32
C GLY A 190 -16.99 -0.50 4.84
N ALA A 191 -17.07 -1.66 5.47
CA ALA A 191 -16.96 -1.80 6.92
C ALA A 191 -16.07 -2.99 7.28
N LEU A 192 -15.26 -2.83 8.33
CA LEU A 192 -14.39 -3.86 8.89
C LEU A 192 -14.69 -4.06 10.36
N ALA A 193 -14.60 -5.29 10.82
CA ALA A 193 -14.60 -5.66 12.24
C ALA A 193 -13.23 -6.27 12.57
N SER A 194 -12.57 -5.74 13.60
CA SER A 194 -11.25 -6.18 14.06
C SER A 194 -11.33 -6.66 15.51
N TYR A 195 -10.76 -7.84 15.78
CA TYR A 195 -10.74 -8.46 17.09
C TYR A 195 -9.42 -9.16 17.35
N SER A 196 -8.86 -8.99 18.55
CA SER A 196 -7.61 -9.66 18.96
C SER A 196 -7.92 -10.65 20.08
N PRO A 197 -8.23 -11.94 19.76
CA PRO A 197 -8.53 -12.95 20.78
C PRO A 197 -7.34 -13.26 21.70
N LEU A 198 -6.12 -13.09 21.19
CA LEU A 198 -4.86 -13.34 21.90
C LEU A 198 -3.88 -12.18 21.63
N PRO A 199 -2.92 -11.93 22.54
CA PRO A 199 -1.95 -10.83 22.36
C PRO A 199 -1.08 -10.92 21.09
N TRP A 200 -0.96 -12.11 20.52
CA TRP A 200 -0.17 -12.40 19.32
C TRP A 200 -1.03 -12.69 18.07
N LEU A 201 -2.37 -12.65 18.19
CA LEU A 201 -3.29 -12.97 17.09
C LEU A 201 -4.30 -11.84 16.92
N SER A 202 -4.36 -11.26 15.73
CA SER A 202 -5.36 -10.29 15.31
C SER A 202 -6.16 -10.82 14.11
N LEU A 203 -7.45 -10.56 14.12
CA LEU A 203 -8.38 -10.94 13.05
C LEU A 203 -9.13 -9.70 12.61
N THR A 204 -9.15 -9.44 11.32
CA THR A 204 -9.94 -8.35 10.71
C THR A 204 -10.68 -8.89 9.50
N ALA A 205 -11.97 -8.60 9.36
CA ALA A 205 -12.71 -8.92 8.15
C ALA A 205 -13.93 -8.01 8.01
N GLY A 206 -14.41 -7.88 6.76
CA GLY A 206 -15.66 -7.19 6.50
C GLY A 206 -15.99 -7.03 5.03
N PRO A 207 -17.24 -6.60 4.73
CA PRO A 207 -17.69 -6.32 3.38
C PRO A 207 -17.13 -4.98 2.88
N VAL A 208 -16.75 -4.96 1.61
CA VAL A 208 -16.31 -3.76 0.89
C VAL A 208 -17.03 -3.69 -0.46
N VAL A 209 -17.18 -2.48 -0.98
CA VAL A 209 -17.83 -2.24 -2.28
C VAL A 209 -17.08 -2.95 -3.40
N GLY A 210 -15.74 -2.98 -3.33
CA GLY A 210 -14.90 -3.70 -4.29
C GLY A 210 -13.46 -3.19 -4.32
N TRP A 211 -12.78 -3.46 -5.44
CA TRP A 211 -11.40 -3.13 -5.74
C TRP A 211 -11.28 -1.70 -6.29
N ASP A 212 -10.78 -0.76 -5.48
CA ASP A 212 -10.61 0.66 -5.86
C ASP A 212 -11.91 1.30 -6.39
N VAL A 213 -13.05 0.92 -5.82
CA VAL A 213 -14.35 1.47 -6.16
C VAL A 213 -15.03 2.06 -4.93
N ALA A 214 -15.64 3.23 -5.10
CA ALA A 214 -16.40 3.91 -4.07
C ALA A 214 -17.92 3.78 -4.30
N LYS A 215 -18.32 3.54 -5.54
CA LYS A 215 -19.68 3.21 -5.94
C LYS A 215 -19.66 1.87 -6.63
N ASP A 216 -20.47 0.94 -6.13
CA ASP A 216 -20.59 -0.42 -6.67
C ASP A 216 -20.85 -0.38 -8.19
N ASN A 217 -20.03 -1.12 -8.95
CA ASN A 217 -20.13 -1.24 -10.41
C ASN A 217 -20.82 -2.54 -10.85
N ASN A 218 -21.21 -3.36 -9.89
CA ASN A 218 -22.05 -4.55 -10.02
C ASN A 218 -23.10 -4.52 -8.88
N ASP A 219 -23.75 -5.58 -8.51
CA ASP A 219 -24.77 -5.61 -7.46
C ASP A 219 -24.34 -6.49 -6.25
N ARG A 220 -23.04 -6.73 -6.07
CA ARG A 220 -22.53 -7.58 -5.00
C ARG A 220 -21.22 -7.05 -4.40
N MET A 221 -21.21 -6.95 -3.08
CA MET A 221 -20.04 -6.58 -2.33
C MET A 221 -18.96 -7.67 -2.34
N SER A 222 -17.72 -7.25 -2.30
CA SER A 222 -16.56 -8.09 -1.98
C SER A 222 -16.37 -8.23 -0.48
N VAL A 223 -15.57 -9.21 -0.05
CA VAL A 223 -15.16 -9.41 1.33
C VAL A 223 -13.64 -9.35 1.40
N THR A 224 -13.11 -8.56 2.32
CA THR A 224 -11.67 -8.51 2.62
C THR A 224 -11.41 -8.89 4.05
N GLY A 225 -10.19 -9.37 4.33
CA GLY A 225 -9.79 -9.70 5.69
C GLY A 225 -8.29 -9.91 5.86
N GLN A 226 -7.90 -10.04 7.13
CA GLN A 226 -6.52 -10.22 7.57
C GLN A 226 -6.46 -11.13 8.80
N VAL A 227 -5.49 -12.02 8.82
CA VAL A 227 -5.03 -12.73 10.02
C VAL A 227 -3.60 -12.26 10.30
N GLY A 228 -3.43 -11.51 11.39
CA GLY A 228 -2.12 -11.05 11.86
C GLY A 228 -1.58 -11.92 12.99
N VAL A 229 -0.32 -12.35 12.87
CA VAL A 229 0.36 -13.21 13.84
C VAL A 229 1.70 -12.60 14.25
N SER A 230 1.91 -12.41 15.56
CA SER A 230 3.16 -11.93 16.15
C SER A 230 3.61 -12.82 17.32
N ALA A 231 3.47 -14.13 17.16
CA ALA A 231 3.81 -15.14 18.20
C ALA A 231 5.33 -15.29 18.40
N ILE A 232 6.13 -14.92 17.40
CA ILE A 232 7.59 -14.95 17.44
C ILE A 232 8.09 -13.52 17.63
N LYS A 233 8.99 -13.33 18.58
CA LYS A 233 9.58 -12.02 18.86
C LYS A 233 10.19 -11.42 17.60
N ASP A 234 9.94 -10.14 17.37
CA ASP A 234 10.47 -9.34 16.26
C ASP A 234 10.06 -9.86 14.85
N LEU A 235 9.09 -10.79 14.76
CA LEU A 235 8.51 -11.29 13.52
C LEU A 235 7.01 -11.01 13.51
N ALA A 236 6.55 -10.25 12.51
CA ALA A 236 5.15 -10.06 12.18
C ALA A 236 4.81 -10.77 10.87
N LEU A 237 3.69 -11.49 10.85
CA LEU A 237 3.13 -12.16 9.68
C LEU A 237 1.69 -11.73 9.51
N ASN A 238 1.31 -11.32 8.30
CA ASN A 238 -0.08 -11.04 7.94
C ASN A 238 -0.46 -11.86 6.72
N LEU A 239 -1.54 -12.61 6.84
CA LEU A 239 -2.23 -13.23 5.71
C LEU A 239 -3.48 -12.41 5.42
N ASN A 240 -3.51 -11.79 4.26
CA ASN A 240 -4.57 -10.91 3.81
C ASN A 240 -5.30 -11.53 2.62
N TRP A 241 -6.55 -11.15 2.41
CA TRP A 241 -7.30 -11.56 1.23
C TRP A 241 -8.39 -10.54 0.87
N ILE A 242 -8.77 -10.57 -0.39
CA ILE A 242 -10.01 -10.00 -0.88
C ILE A 242 -10.65 -10.98 -1.86
N THR A 243 -11.98 -11.09 -1.84
CA THR A 243 -12.73 -11.92 -2.80
C THR A 243 -14.11 -11.33 -3.07
N GLY A 244 -14.49 -11.24 -4.31
CA GLY A 244 -15.80 -10.80 -4.76
C GLY A 244 -15.81 -10.44 -6.24
N PRO A 245 -16.98 -10.21 -6.85
CA PRO A 245 -17.08 -9.81 -8.24
C PRO A 245 -16.58 -8.38 -8.42
N GLU A 246 -15.73 -8.17 -9.43
CA GLU A 246 -15.09 -6.88 -9.71
C GLU A 246 -15.31 -6.39 -11.15
N GLN A 247 -15.95 -7.22 -11.98
CA GLN A 247 -16.30 -6.86 -13.34
C GLN A 247 -17.61 -6.08 -13.36
N SER A 248 -17.66 -5.01 -14.16
CA SER A 248 -18.87 -4.18 -14.29
C SER A 248 -20.06 -5.02 -14.79
N HIS A 249 -21.19 -4.87 -14.09
CA HIS A 249 -22.45 -5.59 -14.36
C HIS A 249 -22.37 -7.12 -14.29
N GLN A 250 -21.35 -7.68 -13.63
CA GLN A 250 -21.13 -9.11 -13.49
C GLN A 250 -21.06 -9.52 -12.00
N ASN A 251 -21.93 -10.45 -11.58
CA ASN A 251 -22.12 -10.81 -10.18
C ASN A 251 -21.64 -12.23 -9.83
N THR A 252 -21.07 -12.97 -10.78
CA THR A 252 -20.80 -14.41 -10.62
C THR A 252 -19.32 -14.78 -10.59
N ASN A 253 -18.44 -13.93 -11.11
CA ASN A 253 -17.02 -14.22 -11.31
C ASN A 253 -16.19 -13.48 -10.27
N PRO A 254 -15.85 -14.11 -9.12
CA PRO A 254 -15.11 -13.43 -8.07
C PRO A 254 -13.64 -13.30 -8.46
N ARG A 255 -13.13 -12.07 -8.44
CA ARG A 255 -11.70 -11.81 -8.34
C ARG A 255 -11.26 -12.13 -6.92
N THR A 256 -10.20 -12.91 -6.78
CA THR A 256 -9.65 -13.26 -5.47
C THR A 256 -8.15 -13.00 -5.43
N VAL A 257 -7.68 -12.40 -4.34
CA VAL A 257 -6.24 -12.26 -4.04
C VAL A 257 -5.96 -12.80 -2.67
N LEU A 258 -4.90 -13.57 -2.56
CA LEU A 258 -4.23 -13.94 -1.32
C LEU A 258 -2.91 -13.21 -1.26
N ASP A 259 -2.64 -12.55 -0.15
CA ASP A 259 -1.44 -11.75 0.10
C ASP A 259 -0.81 -12.17 1.42
N LEU A 260 0.49 -12.46 1.40
CA LEU A 260 1.30 -12.77 2.57
C LEU A 260 2.35 -11.69 2.76
N VAL A 261 2.30 -11.01 3.89
CA VAL A 261 3.28 -10.00 4.31
C VAL A 261 4.04 -10.49 5.53
N SER A 262 5.35 -10.35 5.51
CA SER A 262 6.22 -10.65 6.65
C SER A 262 7.20 -9.52 6.89
N THR A 263 7.41 -9.17 8.17
CA THR A 263 8.43 -8.21 8.60
C THR A 263 9.23 -8.79 9.76
N TYR A 264 10.56 -8.76 9.67
CA TYR A 264 11.47 -9.20 10.70
C TYR A 264 12.47 -8.11 11.09
N THR A 265 12.56 -7.83 12.38
CA THR A 265 13.41 -6.77 12.96
C THR A 265 14.34 -7.27 14.08
N GLY A 266 14.50 -8.60 14.21
CA GLY A 266 15.25 -9.22 15.30
C GLY A 266 16.77 -9.05 15.23
N VAL A 267 17.31 -8.54 14.12
CA VAL A 267 18.73 -8.20 13.98
C VAL A 267 18.91 -6.70 14.12
N LYS A 268 19.84 -6.28 14.98
CA LYS A 268 20.09 -4.85 15.22
C LYS A 268 20.38 -4.11 13.91
N ASN A 269 19.71 -2.98 13.72
CA ASN A 269 19.81 -2.10 12.55
C ASN A 269 19.37 -2.73 11.22
N VAL A 270 18.81 -3.94 11.23
CA VAL A 270 18.32 -4.63 10.03
C VAL A 270 16.81 -4.69 10.05
N THR A 271 16.18 -4.38 8.94
CA THR A 271 14.77 -4.65 8.66
C THR A 271 14.70 -5.55 7.44
N LEU A 272 14.04 -6.70 7.57
CA LEU A 272 13.73 -7.59 6.45
C LEU A 272 12.23 -7.60 6.21
N GLY A 273 11.83 -7.63 4.95
CA GLY A 273 10.44 -7.72 4.53
C GLY A 273 10.26 -8.75 3.43
N LEU A 274 9.09 -9.37 3.38
CA LEU A 274 8.66 -10.22 2.28
C LEU A 274 7.17 -9.95 2.02
N ASN A 275 6.84 -9.80 0.74
CA ASN A 275 5.47 -9.80 0.25
C ASN A 275 5.33 -10.89 -0.82
N PHE A 276 4.23 -11.62 -0.80
CA PHE A 276 3.85 -12.59 -1.82
C PHE A 276 2.37 -12.46 -2.11
N ASP A 277 2.02 -12.30 -3.39
CA ASP A 277 0.66 -12.20 -3.87
C ASP A 277 0.34 -13.32 -4.85
N TYR A 278 -0.88 -13.86 -4.76
CA TYR A 278 -1.49 -14.71 -5.75
C TYR A 278 -2.93 -14.28 -6.02
N GLY A 279 -3.23 -13.92 -7.24
CA GLY A 279 -4.56 -13.48 -7.66
C GLY A 279 -5.11 -14.28 -8.83
N TRP A 280 -6.42 -14.43 -8.85
CA TRP A 280 -7.15 -15.04 -9.98
C TRP A 280 -8.54 -14.43 -10.14
N GLU A 281 -9.04 -14.48 -11.37
CA GLU A 281 -10.37 -14.01 -11.74
C GLU A 281 -10.91 -14.88 -12.85
N PRO A 282 -12.00 -15.66 -12.60
CA PRO A 282 -12.65 -16.46 -13.64
C PRO A 282 -13.32 -15.59 -14.70
N ASP A 283 -13.33 -16.07 -15.95
CA ASP A 283 -14.01 -15.43 -17.09
C ASP A 283 -13.75 -13.91 -17.17
N GLU A 284 -12.49 -13.51 -17.07
CA GLU A 284 -12.12 -12.09 -17.12
C GLU A 284 -12.55 -11.48 -18.47
N ALA A 285 -13.29 -10.35 -18.40
CA ALA A 285 -13.99 -9.79 -19.57
C ALA A 285 -13.04 -9.33 -20.69
N SER A 286 -11.83 -8.90 -20.38
CA SER A 286 -10.82 -8.51 -21.38
C SER A 286 -10.31 -9.70 -22.19
N LEU A 287 -10.32 -10.91 -21.59
CA LEU A 287 -9.96 -12.16 -22.27
C LEU A 287 -11.10 -12.71 -23.14
N ALA A 288 -12.36 -12.48 -22.76
CA ALA A 288 -13.51 -12.87 -23.56
C ALA A 288 -13.53 -12.20 -24.95
N ALA A 289 -13.01 -10.98 -25.05
CA ALA A 289 -12.87 -10.28 -26.32
C ALA A 289 -11.82 -10.91 -27.26
N ALA A 290 -10.92 -11.75 -26.73
CA ALA A 290 -9.89 -12.46 -27.50
C ALA A 290 -10.35 -13.86 -27.95
N ALA A 291 -11.49 -14.00 -28.54
CA ALA A 291 -12.39 -15.10 -28.91
C ALA A 291 -11.82 -16.48 -29.33
N THR A 292 -10.61 -16.87 -28.96
CA THR A 292 -10.02 -18.18 -29.36
C THR A 292 -9.66 -19.10 -28.19
N ARG A 293 -9.92 -18.69 -26.92
CA ARG A 293 -9.51 -19.45 -25.74
C ARG A 293 -10.62 -20.32 -25.17
N ARG A 294 -10.26 -21.51 -24.71
CA ARG A 294 -11.16 -22.42 -24.00
C ARG A 294 -11.46 -22.01 -22.57
N ASN A 295 -10.61 -21.17 -22.00
CA ASN A 295 -10.70 -20.65 -20.64
C ASN A 295 -10.28 -19.16 -20.65
N ASN A 296 -11.12 -18.29 -20.09
CA ASN A 296 -10.92 -16.86 -20.01
C ASN A 296 -10.48 -16.45 -18.59
N ASP A 297 -10.00 -17.38 -17.75
CA ASP A 297 -9.52 -17.08 -16.42
C ASP A 297 -8.21 -16.30 -16.49
N ALA A 298 -8.10 -15.29 -15.63
CA ALA A 298 -6.90 -14.51 -15.44
C ALA A 298 -6.18 -14.93 -14.14
N HIS A 299 -4.85 -15.00 -14.21
CA HIS A 299 -4.02 -15.32 -13.06
C HIS A 299 -2.82 -14.38 -13.00
N TRP A 300 -2.44 -13.98 -11.80
CA TRP A 300 -1.20 -13.25 -11.55
C TRP A 300 -0.61 -13.64 -10.21
N TRP A 301 0.70 -13.55 -10.10
CA TRP A 301 1.38 -13.77 -8.84
C TRP A 301 2.77 -13.13 -8.84
N GLY A 302 3.29 -12.90 -7.66
CA GLY A 302 4.61 -12.36 -7.53
C GLY A 302 5.11 -12.34 -6.09
N TRP A 303 6.35 -11.94 -5.94
CA TRP A 303 6.96 -11.71 -4.64
C TRP A 303 7.88 -10.50 -4.68
N ALA A 304 8.03 -9.84 -3.53
CA ALA A 304 9.00 -8.78 -3.31
C ALA A 304 9.69 -9.01 -1.97
N GLY A 305 11.01 -9.08 -2.00
CA GLY A 305 11.87 -9.18 -0.83
C GLY A 305 12.54 -7.85 -0.55
N TYR A 306 12.58 -7.44 0.71
CA TYR A 306 13.11 -6.16 1.17
C TYR A 306 14.17 -6.39 2.23
N ALA A 307 15.26 -5.63 2.14
CA ALA A 307 16.28 -5.57 3.16
C ALA A 307 16.73 -4.13 3.36
N ALA A 308 16.70 -3.64 4.60
CA ALA A 308 17.22 -2.33 4.92
C ALA A 308 18.22 -2.41 6.08
N TYR A 309 19.25 -1.55 6.03
CA TYR A 309 20.27 -1.44 7.06
C TYR A 309 20.47 0.02 7.48
N ASP A 310 20.33 0.26 8.78
CA ASP A 310 20.60 1.57 9.42
C ASP A 310 22.08 1.67 9.78
N TRP A 311 22.87 2.30 8.90
CA TRP A 311 24.31 2.53 9.12
C TRP A 311 24.56 3.47 10.29
N THR A 312 23.70 4.50 10.37
CA THR A 312 23.70 5.49 11.45
C THR A 312 22.25 5.91 11.73
N GLU A 313 22.04 6.77 12.72
CA GLU A 313 20.71 7.39 12.96
C GLU A 313 20.18 8.20 11.77
N LYS A 314 21.08 8.61 10.86
CA LYS A 314 20.74 9.44 9.70
C LYS A 314 20.78 8.70 8.37
N LEU A 315 21.64 7.68 8.24
CA LEU A 315 21.90 7.00 6.97
C LEU A 315 21.31 5.59 6.98
N ARG A 316 20.45 5.30 6.02
CA ARG A 316 19.86 3.98 5.74
C ARG A 316 20.11 3.60 4.29
N SER A 317 20.41 2.34 4.04
CA SER A 317 20.31 1.74 2.72
C SER A 317 19.15 0.74 2.69
N ALA A 318 18.51 0.61 1.54
CA ALA A 318 17.46 -0.38 1.31
C ALA A 318 17.64 -1.04 -0.05
N LEU A 319 17.32 -2.32 -0.11
CA LEU A 319 17.30 -3.13 -1.32
C LEU A 319 15.92 -3.78 -1.45
N ARG A 320 15.33 -3.74 -2.64
CA ARG A 320 14.16 -4.52 -3.03
C ARG A 320 14.51 -5.38 -4.23
N LEU A 321 14.15 -6.65 -4.14
CA LEU A 321 14.19 -7.61 -5.24
C LEU A 321 12.76 -8.09 -5.47
N GLU A 322 12.31 -8.09 -6.72
CA GLU A 322 10.92 -8.46 -7.01
C GLU A 322 10.79 -9.26 -8.31
N TYR A 323 9.76 -10.08 -8.34
CA TYR A 323 9.27 -10.79 -9.49
C TYR A 323 7.76 -10.70 -9.56
N PHE A 324 7.22 -10.45 -10.74
CA PHE A 324 5.78 -10.43 -10.99
C PHE A 324 5.47 -11.13 -12.30
N LYS A 325 4.48 -12.02 -12.28
CA LYS A 325 3.95 -12.71 -13.46
C LYS A 325 2.48 -12.43 -13.66
N ASP A 326 2.16 -11.86 -14.79
CA ASP A 326 0.82 -11.67 -15.31
C ASP A 326 0.61 -12.71 -16.40
N VAL A 327 -0.07 -13.82 -16.05
CA VAL A 327 -0.10 -15.01 -16.89
C VAL A 327 -0.86 -14.77 -18.20
N GLU A 328 -1.89 -13.95 -18.16
CA GLU A 328 -2.71 -13.61 -19.32
C GLU A 328 -2.54 -12.16 -19.81
N GLY A 329 -1.67 -11.36 -19.18
CA GLY A 329 -1.38 -9.98 -19.59
C GLY A 329 -2.50 -8.98 -19.29
N VAL A 330 -3.41 -9.31 -18.38
CA VAL A 330 -4.59 -8.49 -18.07
C VAL A 330 -4.36 -7.46 -16.97
N ARG A 331 -3.35 -7.67 -16.14
CA ARG A 331 -2.99 -6.74 -15.07
C ARG A 331 -2.06 -5.64 -15.55
N THR A 332 -1.06 -6.00 -16.34
CA THR A 332 -0.08 -5.05 -16.87
C THR A 332 -0.60 -4.26 -18.07
N LEU A 333 -1.52 -4.84 -18.85
CA LEU A 333 -2.05 -4.27 -20.11
C LEU A 333 -0.94 -3.80 -21.08
N ALA A 334 0.26 -4.34 -20.91
CA ALA A 334 1.43 -3.95 -21.69
C ALA A 334 1.45 -4.59 -23.08
N VAL A 335 0.70 -5.68 -23.24
CA VAL A 335 0.59 -6.50 -24.46
C VAL A 335 -0.87 -6.91 -24.67
N ALA A 336 -1.14 -7.55 -25.80
CA ALA A 336 -2.49 -8.07 -26.06
C ALA A 336 -2.90 -9.09 -24.98
N ALA A 337 -4.15 -9.00 -24.53
CA ALA A 337 -4.73 -9.93 -23.58
C ALA A 337 -4.52 -11.39 -24.04
N GLY A 338 -4.18 -12.24 -23.08
CA GLY A 338 -3.81 -13.62 -23.36
C GLY A 338 -2.33 -13.85 -23.61
N THR A 339 -1.51 -12.88 -23.44
CA THR A 339 -0.06 -12.98 -23.65
C THR A 339 0.66 -12.78 -22.29
N PRO A 340 1.43 -13.77 -21.80
CA PRO A 340 2.07 -13.68 -20.49
C PRO A 340 3.14 -12.60 -20.46
N VAL A 341 3.20 -11.86 -19.34
CA VAL A 341 4.24 -10.87 -19.02
C VAL A 341 4.91 -11.29 -17.72
N GLU A 342 6.24 -11.36 -17.72
CA GLU A 342 7.05 -11.59 -16.53
C GLU A 342 7.94 -10.39 -16.34
N LEU A 343 7.95 -9.84 -15.12
CA LEU A 343 8.70 -8.66 -14.74
C LEU A 343 9.63 -8.99 -13.58
N TYR A 344 10.84 -8.49 -13.66
CA TYR A 344 11.85 -8.57 -12.61
C TYR A 344 12.31 -7.17 -12.27
N SER A 345 12.64 -6.90 -11.02
CA SER A 345 13.25 -5.63 -10.67
C SER A 345 14.24 -5.75 -9.52
N VAL A 346 15.27 -4.92 -9.59
CA VAL A 346 16.23 -4.67 -8.52
C VAL A 346 16.19 -3.17 -8.23
N THR A 347 15.90 -2.80 -6.97
CA THR A 347 15.85 -1.42 -6.53
C THR A 347 16.78 -1.22 -5.35
N ALA A 348 17.73 -0.29 -5.47
CA ALA A 348 18.65 0.10 -4.41
C ALA A 348 18.42 1.56 -4.04
N THR A 349 18.15 1.82 -2.75
CA THR A 349 17.84 3.17 -2.24
C THR A 349 18.82 3.53 -1.13
N LEU A 350 19.35 4.73 -1.18
CA LEU A 350 20.09 5.36 -0.09
C LEU A 350 19.24 6.51 0.45
N GLN A 351 18.93 6.47 1.75
CA GLN A 351 18.13 7.48 2.43
C GLN A 351 18.97 8.21 3.47
N TYR A 352 18.89 9.54 3.47
CA TYR A 352 19.61 10.37 4.43
C TYR A 352 18.69 11.40 5.08
N LYS A 353 18.66 11.40 6.44
CA LYS A 353 17.94 12.41 7.23
C LYS A 353 18.78 13.68 7.27
N ILE A 354 18.45 14.65 6.42
CA ILE A 354 19.19 15.90 6.25
C ILE A 354 19.00 16.78 7.47
N TRP A 355 17.75 16.93 7.87
CA TRP A 355 17.34 17.72 9.02
C TRP A 355 16.10 17.11 9.67
N LYS A 356 15.63 17.67 10.79
CA LYS A 356 14.40 17.21 11.45
C LYS A 356 13.23 17.29 10.46
N GLY A 357 12.63 16.15 10.16
CA GLY A 357 11.54 16.03 9.19
C GLY A 357 11.96 16.00 7.71
N LEU A 358 13.15 16.51 7.33
CA LEU A 358 13.62 16.53 5.94
C LEU A 358 14.51 15.31 5.65
N VAL A 359 14.09 14.54 4.67
CA VAL A 359 14.78 13.32 4.21
C VAL A 359 15.00 13.38 2.72
N GLY A 360 16.22 13.05 2.29
CA GLY A 360 16.59 12.85 0.88
C GLY A 360 16.76 11.37 0.58
N ARG A 361 16.36 10.96 -0.62
CA ARG A 361 16.52 9.62 -1.17
C ARG A 361 17.23 9.69 -2.51
N LEU A 362 18.20 8.80 -2.69
CA LEU A 362 18.80 8.50 -3.99
C LEU A 362 18.47 7.04 -4.29
N GLU A 363 17.85 6.78 -5.43
CA GLU A 363 17.40 5.43 -5.81
C GLU A 363 17.81 5.10 -7.24
N TYR A 364 18.40 3.92 -7.41
CA TYR A 364 18.57 3.27 -8.69
C TYR A 364 17.61 2.09 -8.78
N ARG A 365 16.91 1.97 -9.91
CA ARG A 365 16.02 0.86 -10.20
C ARG A 365 16.25 0.35 -11.61
N HIS A 366 16.46 -0.97 -11.71
CA HIS A 366 16.51 -1.74 -12.95
C HIS A 366 15.28 -2.63 -13.04
N ASP A 367 14.53 -2.51 -14.13
CA ASP A 367 13.43 -3.40 -14.49
C ASP A 367 13.81 -4.20 -15.72
N ASP A 368 13.45 -5.48 -15.72
CA ASP A 368 13.60 -6.43 -16.82
C ASP A 368 12.30 -7.17 -17.08
N ALA A 369 12.04 -7.54 -18.33
CA ALA A 369 10.85 -8.28 -18.72
C ALA A 369 11.18 -9.38 -19.73
N ASN A 370 10.40 -10.45 -19.73
CA ASN A 370 10.51 -11.54 -20.71
C ASN A 370 10.17 -11.13 -22.16
N ARG A 371 9.81 -9.87 -22.38
CA ARG A 371 9.44 -9.29 -23.68
C ARG A 371 9.49 -7.78 -23.67
N LYS A 372 9.39 -7.18 -24.85
CA LYS A 372 9.37 -5.74 -25.01
C LYS A 372 8.07 -5.13 -24.44
N VAL A 373 8.18 -4.45 -23.31
CA VAL A 373 7.07 -3.78 -22.60
C VAL A 373 7.44 -2.35 -22.21
N PHE A 374 8.71 -1.95 -22.39
CA PHE A 374 9.23 -0.64 -22.05
C PHE A 374 9.55 0.19 -23.32
N SER A 375 9.89 1.48 -23.10
CA SER A 375 10.29 2.43 -24.14
C SER A 375 9.25 2.66 -25.24
N VAL A 376 8.01 2.90 -24.85
CA VAL A 376 6.94 3.28 -25.78
C VAL A 376 7.09 4.75 -26.16
N ARG A 377 7.56 5.06 -27.38
CA ARG A 377 7.89 6.43 -27.83
C ARG A 377 6.70 7.32 -28.21
N ALA A 378 5.50 6.76 -28.40
CA ALA A 378 4.26 7.51 -28.66
C ALA A 378 3.03 6.65 -28.39
N PRO A 379 1.84 7.25 -28.12
CA PRO A 379 0.59 6.50 -28.00
C PRO A 379 0.35 5.63 -29.25
N GLY A 380 0.07 4.35 -29.04
CA GLY A 380 -0.20 3.39 -30.12
C GLY A 380 1.03 2.76 -30.76
N LEU A 381 2.24 3.10 -30.35
CA LEU A 381 3.46 2.41 -30.81
C LEU A 381 3.77 1.18 -29.96
N VAL A 382 4.37 0.20 -30.60
CA VAL A 382 4.82 -1.04 -29.99
C VAL A 382 6.00 -0.74 -29.04
N PRO A 383 6.03 -1.32 -27.82
CA PRO A 383 7.20 -1.24 -26.94
C PRO A 383 8.48 -1.74 -27.66
N THR A 384 9.61 -1.10 -27.37
CA THR A 384 10.88 -1.38 -28.08
C THR A 384 11.95 -2.01 -27.21
N ALA A 385 11.81 -1.98 -25.87
CA ALA A 385 12.81 -2.48 -24.93
C ALA A 385 12.22 -3.51 -23.96
N GLU A 386 13.07 -4.44 -23.55
CA GLU A 386 12.80 -5.42 -22.50
C GLU A 386 13.25 -4.92 -21.14
N THR A 387 14.07 -3.88 -21.09
CA THR A 387 14.64 -3.32 -19.86
C THR A 387 14.36 -1.84 -19.72
N GLN A 388 14.34 -1.35 -18.48
CA GLN A 388 14.22 0.06 -18.11
C GLN A 388 15.11 0.34 -16.89
N ASP A 389 15.95 1.37 -16.99
CA ASP A 389 16.83 1.83 -15.92
C ASP A 389 16.49 3.25 -15.52
N THR A 390 16.37 3.50 -14.20
CA THR A 390 16.11 4.85 -13.69
C THR A 390 17.03 5.19 -12.53
N LEU A 391 17.38 6.47 -12.45
CA LEU A 391 18.00 7.11 -11.31
C LEU A 391 17.06 8.17 -10.78
N SER A 392 16.72 8.10 -9.50
CA SER A 392 15.77 9.01 -8.86
C SER A 392 16.40 9.75 -7.69
N VAL A 393 16.09 11.04 -7.58
CA VAL A 393 16.38 11.84 -6.39
C VAL A 393 15.03 12.35 -5.88
N ALA A 394 14.70 12.00 -4.63
CA ALA A 394 13.47 12.42 -4.01
C ALA A 394 13.73 13.07 -2.66
N PHE A 395 12.89 14.02 -2.29
CA PHE A 395 12.92 14.67 -0.99
C PHE A 395 11.51 14.71 -0.44
N TYR A 396 11.35 14.28 0.83
CA TYR A 396 10.13 14.54 1.55
C TYR A 396 10.41 15.31 2.84
N TYR A 397 9.43 16.11 3.25
CA TYR A 397 9.45 16.84 4.51
C TYR A 397 8.19 16.52 5.31
N SER A 398 8.34 15.93 6.49
CA SER A 398 7.28 15.69 7.46
C SER A 398 7.22 16.84 8.46
N PHE A 399 6.03 17.44 8.62
CA PHE A 399 5.84 18.64 9.43
C PHE A 399 5.70 18.31 10.92
N PHE A 400 5.19 17.13 11.28
CA PHE A 400 4.85 16.74 12.65
C PHE A 400 5.46 15.41 13.04
#